data_8b003cb52698834827aa44e0ac3d4ac4
#
_entry.id   8b003cb52698834827aa44e0ac3d4ac4
#
_cell.length_a   1.000
_cell.length_b   1.000
_cell.length_c   1.000
_cell.angle_alpha   90.00
_cell.angle_beta   90.00
_cell.angle_gamma   90.00
#
_symmetry.space_group_name_H-M   'P 1'
#
loop_
_entity.id
_entity.type
_entity.pdbx_description
1 polymer ?
#
loop_
_entity_poly.entity_id
_entity_poly.type
_entity_poly.pdbx_seq_one_letter_code
_entity_poly.pdbx_strand_id
1 'polypeptide(L)'
;MNKVSFIVLIPALKKTVAFQDDLVKKIAGVTLVQRAINKAQELKVAKQNIHLLTDSEEIRLIAERNGIGVYWDPSLVLHTPIIHSKLDRYLHSATKQSEFILFLSPYAPLLSIGLLKQAIKALNESQKDILKPVKVVQRQLFDANEISVIESTVGVSQENHRVESKAFTIMRSHVIFNRSENNLKLLTWEV
;
A
#
# COMPACT_ATOMS: atom_id res chain seq x y z
N MET A 1 5.52 15.88 21.41
CA MET A 1 5.51 14.72 20.49
C MET A 1 6.26 15.11 19.23
N ASN A 2 7.39 14.49 18.94
CA ASN A 2 8.11 14.75 17.70
C ASN A 2 7.19 14.37 16.53
N LYS A 3 7.01 15.31 15.60
CA LYS A 3 6.17 15.11 14.41
C LYS A 3 6.89 14.09 13.51
N VAL A 4 6.41 12.86 13.47
CA VAL A 4 6.95 11.80 12.60
C VAL A 4 6.89 12.30 11.17
N SER A 5 8.04 12.34 10.51
CA SER A 5 8.12 12.74 9.10
C SER A 5 7.90 11.52 8.22
N PHE A 6 6.88 11.55 7.37
CA PHE A 6 6.63 10.48 6.41
C PHE A 6 6.15 11.01 5.06
N ILE A 7 6.38 10.22 4.03
CA ILE A 7 5.83 10.44 2.70
C ILE A 7 4.81 9.36 2.37
N VAL A 8 3.88 9.69 1.49
CA VAL A 8 2.87 8.78 0.96
C VAL A 8 3.16 8.53 -0.51
N LEU A 9 3.33 7.26 -0.88
CA LEU A 9 3.45 6.81 -2.25
C LEU A 9 2.16 6.08 -2.65
N ILE A 10 1.51 6.52 -3.72
CA ILE A 10 0.27 5.95 -4.24
C ILE A 10 0.58 5.29 -5.58
N PRO A 11 0.81 3.95 -5.62
CA PRO A 11 1.00 3.24 -6.88
C PRO A 11 -0.33 3.10 -7.62
N ALA A 12 -0.44 3.71 -8.79
CA ALA A 12 -1.65 3.77 -9.60
C ALA A 12 -1.34 3.43 -11.07
N LEU A 13 -1.11 2.14 -11.36
CA LEU A 13 -0.73 1.64 -12.68
C LEU A 13 -1.94 1.05 -13.41
N LYS A 14 -2.21 1.52 -14.62
CA LYS A 14 -3.27 0.99 -15.47
C LYS A 14 -2.91 -0.35 -16.12
N LYS A 15 -1.66 -0.54 -16.54
CA LYS A 15 -1.22 -1.73 -17.30
C LYS A 15 -1.21 -3.04 -16.52
N THR A 16 -1.19 -2.98 -15.19
CA THR A 16 -1.04 -4.15 -14.32
C THR A 16 -2.34 -4.68 -13.76
N VAL A 17 -3.48 -4.12 -14.15
CA VAL A 17 -4.81 -4.49 -13.64
C VAL A 17 -5.60 -5.27 -14.68
N ALA A 18 -6.39 -6.23 -14.22
CA ALA A 18 -7.30 -7.00 -15.06
C ALA A 18 -8.36 -6.11 -15.76
N PHE A 19 -8.67 -4.95 -15.16
CA PHE A 19 -9.62 -3.98 -15.69
C PHE A 19 -8.95 -2.61 -15.82
N GLN A 20 -8.60 -2.21 -17.04
CA GLN A 20 -7.77 -1.04 -17.33
C GLN A 20 -8.25 0.28 -16.73
N ASP A 21 -9.57 0.44 -16.54
CA ASP A 21 -10.16 1.72 -16.09
C ASP A 21 -10.60 1.75 -14.62
N ASP A 22 -10.32 0.70 -13.85
CA ASP A 22 -10.77 0.61 -12.46
C ASP A 22 -10.33 1.81 -11.60
N LEU A 23 -9.11 2.28 -11.78
CA LEU A 23 -8.55 3.39 -11.00
C LEU A 23 -9.27 4.71 -11.23
N VAL A 24 -9.86 4.91 -12.41
CA VAL A 24 -10.60 6.13 -12.79
C VAL A 24 -12.10 5.94 -12.74
N LYS A 25 -12.61 4.72 -12.48
CA LYS A 25 -14.03 4.48 -12.21
C LYS A 25 -14.45 5.17 -10.92
N LYS A 26 -15.66 5.70 -10.94
CA LYS A 26 -16.23 6.44 -9.81
C LYS A 26 -17.05 5.51 -8.91
N ILE A 27 -16.74 5.51 -7.63
CA ILE A 27 -17.57 4.92 -6.57
C ILE A 27 -18.17 6.10 -5.79
N ALA A 28 -19.49 6.23 -5.79
CA ALA A 28 -20.19 7.39 -5.22
C ALA A 28 -19.60 8.74 -5.70
N GLY A 29 -19.43 8.88 -7.01
CA GLY A 29 -18.96 10.12 -7.65
C GLY A 29 -17.47 10.40 -7.61
N VAL A 30 -16.66 9.61 -6.89
CA VAL A 30 -15.23 9.85 -6.70
C VAL A 30 -14.42 8.65 -7.20
N THR A 31 -13.35 8.89 -7.98
CA THR A 31 -12.48 7.83 -8.50
C THR A 31 -11.65 7.18 -7.39
N LEU A 32 -11.18 5.93 -7.60
CA LEU A 32 -10.33 5.22 -6.64
C LEU A 32 -9.03 5.99 -6.37
N VAL A 33 -8.40 6.53 -7.43
CA VAL A 33 -7.20 7.36 -7.30
C VAL A 33 -7.47 8.60 -6.46
N GLN A 34 -8.57 9.33 -6.74
CA GLN A 34 -8.91 10.53 -5.97
C GLN A 34 -9.20 10.20 -4.50
N ARG A 35 -9.84 9.05 -4.23
CA ARG A 35 -10.05 8.59 -2.84
C ARG A 35 -8.75 8.33 -2.11
N ALA A 36 -7.76 7.72 -2.77
CA ALA A 36 -6.44 7.50 -2.18
C ALA A 36 -5.73 8.83 -1.88
N ILE A 37 -5.80 9.78 -2.83
CA ILE A 37 -5.23 11.13 -2.64
C ILE A 37 -5.91 11.85 -1.46
N ASN A 38 -7.24 11.86 -1.40
CA ASN A 38 -7.99 12.47 -0.30
C ASN A 38 -7.57 11.86 1.05
N LYS A 39 -7.45 10.53 1.11
CA LYS A 39 -7.00 9.80 2.30
C LYS A 39 -5.60 10.21 2.74
N ALA A 40 -4.67 10.35 1.79
CA ALA A 40 -3.32 10.83 2.07
C ALA A 40 -3.33 12.27 2.63
N GLN A 41 -4.18 13.15 2.09
CA GLN A 41 -4.34 14.52 2.57
C GLN A 41 -4.97 14.58 3.97
N GLU A 42 -5.93 13.69 4.29
CA GLU A 42 -6.55 13.57 5.61
C GLU A 42 -5.55 13.10 6.70
N LEU A 43 -4.46 12.46 6.33
CA LEU A 43 -3.35 12.18 7.25
C LEU A 43 -2.57 13.43 7.65
N LYS A 44 -2.93 14.62 7.11
CA LYS A 44 -2.26 15.91 7.34
C LYS A 44 -0.79 15.92 6.91
N VAL A 45 -0.47 15.15 5.88
CA VAL A 45 0.82 15.18 5.21
C VAL A 45 0.87 16.39 4.29
N ALA A 46 2.00 17.08 4.23
CA ALA A 46 2.19 18.17 3.28
C ALA A 46 2.05 17.64 1.83
N LYS A 47 1.41 18.39 0.93
CA LYS A 47 1.14 17.95 -0.44
C LYS A 47 2.42 17.52 -1.18
N GLN A 48 3.52 18.19 -0.93
CA GLN A 48 4.84 17.85 -1.48
C GLN A 48 5.39 16.48 -1.03
N ASN A 49 4.83 15.92 0.04
CA ASN A 49 5.20 14.59 0.56
C ASN A 49 4.19 13.51 0.15
N ILE A 50 3.26 13.82 -0.74
CA ILE A 50 2.34 12.86 -1.35
C ILE A 50 2.76 12.71 -2.81
N HIS A 51 3.08 11.49 -3.22
CA HIS A 51 3.55 11.19 -4.56
C HIS A 51 2.73 10.07 -5.17
N LEU A 52 2.31 10.27 -6.41
CA LEU A 52 1.63 9.28 -7.21
C LEU A 52 2.61 8.67 -8.22
N LEU A 53 2.61 7.34 -8.33
CA LEU A 53 3.45 6.61 -9.29
C LEU A 53 2.53 6.01 -10.36
N THR A 54 2.70 6.39 -11.63
CA THR A 54 1.76 5.96 -12.68
C THR A 54 2.42 5.77 -14.05
N ASP A 55 1.83 4.89 -14.85
CA ASP A 55 2.10 4.68 -16.27
C ASP A 55 1.09 5.43 -17.17
N SER A 56 0.05 6.04 -16.59
CA SER A 56 -1.07 6.67 -17.27
C SER A 56 -1.01 8.19 -17.22
N GLU A 57 -1.13 8.82 -18.38
CA GLU A 57 -1.19 10.28 -18.49
C GLU A 57 -2.45 10.86 -17.84
N GLU A 58 -3.59 10.19 -17.98
CA GLU A 58 -4.84 10.60 -17.34
C GLU A 58 -4.71 10.67 -15.81
N ILE A 59 -4.07 9.65 -15.21
CA ILE A 59 -3.84 9.61 -13.77
C ILE A 59 -2.80 10.65 -13.35
N ARG A 60 -1.79 10.93 -14.18
CA ARG A 60 -0.85 12.03 -13.99
C ARG A 60 -1.57 13.37 -13.83
N LEU A 61 -2.51 13.67 -14.73
CA LEU A 61 -3.30 14.90 -14.68
C LEU A 61 -4.15 15.02 -13.40
N ILE A 62 -4.62 13.90 -12.85
CA ILE A 62 -5.32 13.89 -11.54
C ILE A 62 -4.36 14.33 -10.43
N ALA A 63 -3.13 13.83 -10.40
CA ALA A 63 -2.13 14.22 -9.40
C ALA A 63 -1.79 15.72 -9.50
N GLU A 64 -1.54 16.22 -10.70
CA GLU A 64 -1.22 17.63 -10.98
C GLU A 64 -2.35 18.56 -10.51
N ARG A 65 -3.61 18.23 -10.79
CA ARG A 65 -4.78 18.99 -10.33
C ARG A 65 -4.90 19.04 -8.81
N ASN A 66 -4.43 18.01 -8.11
CA ASN A 66 -4.41 17.96 -6.65
C ASN A 66 -3.18 18.68 -6.05
N GLY A 67 -2.22 19.09 -6.86
CA GLY A 67 -0.98 19.73 -6.45
C GLY A 67 -0.07 18.82 -5.62
N ILE A 68 -0.04 17.52 -5.95
CA ILE A 68 0.83 16.51 -5.33
C ILE A 68 1.96 16.11 -6.30
N GLY A 69 3.02 15.50 -5.77
CA GLY A 69 4.10 14.97 -6.58
C GLY A 69 3.63 13.82 -7.49
N VAL A 70 4.24 13.69 -8.65
CA VAL A 70 3.96 12.58 -9.56
C VAL A 70 5.25 12.07 -10.21
N TYR A 71 5.40 10.74 -10.22
CA TYR A 71 6.32 10.06 -11.12
C TYR A 71 5.51 9.38 -12.21
N TRP A 72 5.72 9.82 -13.44
CA TRP A 72 5.06 9.28 -14.62
C TRP A 72 6.07 8.68 -15.57
N ASP A 73 5.86 7.42 -15.95
CA ASP A 73 6.63 6.73 -16.95
C ASP A 73 5.71 5.68 -17.62
N PRO A 74 5.43 5.80 -18.93
CA PRO A 74 4.59 4.85 -19.66
C PRO A 74 5.11 3.41 -19.63
N SER A 75 6.40 3.21 -19.32
CA SER A 75 7.02 1.89 -19.19
C SER A 75 7.09 1.38 -17.74
N LEU A 76 6.53 2.12 -16.79
CA LEU A 76 6.60 1.78 -15.36
C LEU A 76 5.96 0.42 -15.07
N VAL A 77 6.74 -0.45 -14.44
CA VAL A 77 6.29 -1.75 -13.91
C VAL A 77 6.81 -1.89 -12.48
N LEU A 78 5.91 -2.09 -11.53
CA LEU A 78 6.24 -2.18 -10.09
C LEU A 78 6.43 -3.62 -9.58
N HIS A 79 6.29 -4.62 -10.44
CA HIS A 79 6.40 -6.04 -10.05
C HIS A 79 7.77 -6.67 -10.32
N THR A 80 8.70 -5.93 -10.90
CA THR A 80 10.05 -6.42 -11.13
C THR A 80 10.93 -6.07 -9.93
N PRO A 81 11.84 -6.99 -9.50
CA PRO A 81 12.84 -6.68 -8.46
C PRO A 81 13.83 -5.58 -8.91
N ILE A 82 13.83 -5.26 -10.20
CA ILE A 82 14.64 -4.19 -10.77
C ILE A 82 13.78 -2.93 -10.82
N ILE A 83 13.97 -2.06 -9.83
CA ILE A 83 13.46 -0.70 -9.93
C ILE A 83 14.30 0.01 -11.00
N HIS A 84 13.63 0.55 -12.00
CA HIS A 84 14.29 1.38 -13.01
C HIS A 84 15.13 2.46 -12.32
N SER A 85 16.36 2.69 -12.77
CA SER A 85 17.29 3.66 -12.19
C SER A 85 16.71 5.10 -12.10
N LYS A 86 15.72 5.42 -12.94
CA LYS A 86 14.99 6.70 -12.89
C LYS A 86 14.03 6.77 -11.70
N LEU A 87 13.27 5.70 -11.45
CA LEU A 87 12.36 5.62 -10.30
C LEU A 87 13.16 5.63 -8.99
N ASP A 88 14.26 4.93 -8.96
CA ASP A 88 15.16 4.88 -7.80
C ASP A 88 15.68 6.28 -7.45
N ARG A 89 16.17 7.05 -8.43
CA ARG A 89 16.59 8.44 -8.23
C ARG A 89 15.45 9.33 -7.75
N TYR A 90 14.26 9.15 -8.30
CA TYR A 90 13.08 9.89 -7.88
C TYR A 90 12.73 9.59 -6.42
N LEU A 91 12.69 8.31 -6.05
CA LEU A 91 12.41 7.87 -4.68
C LEU A 91 13.48 8.39 -3.72
N HIS A 92 14.77 8.32 -4.06
CA HIS A 92 15.84 8.89 -3.25
C HIS A 92 15.63 10.39 -2.99
N SER A 93 15.29 11.15 -4.02
CA SER A 93 15.02 12.58 -3.87
C SER A 93 13.81 12.85 -2.99
N ALA A 94 12.70 12.13 -3.23
CA ALA A 94 11.45 12.32 -2.52
C ALA A 94 11.54 11.90 -1.03
N THR A 95 12.31 10.84 -0.71
CA THR A 95 12.33 10.25 0.64
C THR A 95 13.47 10.75 1.53
N LYS A 96 14.39 11.55 0.99
CA LYS A 96 15.63 11.99 1.67
C LYS A 96 15.41 12.60 3.06
N GLN A 97 14.27 13.22 3.31
CA GLN A 97 13.95 13.90 4.56
C GLN A 97 12.86 13.20 5.38
N SER A 98 12.46 12.00 4.96
CA SER A 98 11.37 11.27 5.60
C SER A 98 11.91 10.07 6.38
N GLU A 99 11.35 9.86 7.57
CA GLU A 99 11.68 8.70 8.41
C GLU A 99 10.94 7.46 7.94
N PHE A 100 9.69 7.63 7.47
CA PHE A 100 8.83 6.53 7.04
C PHE A 100 8.25 6.78 5.66
N ILE A 101 7.94 5.67 4.99
CA ILE A 101 7.26 5.62 3.70
C ILE A 101 5.98 4.82 3.86
N LEU A 102 4.85 5.43 3.51
CA LEU A 102 3.54 4.77 3.43
C LEU A 102 3.21 4.48 1.96
N PHE A 103 3.21 3.22 1.56
CA PHE A 103 2.59 2.79 0.32
C PHE A 103 1.08 2.64 0.55
N LEU A 104 0.28 3.44 -0.13
CA LEU A 104 -1.18 3.45 0.00
C LEU A 104 -1.83 2.97 -1.28
N SER A 105 -2.50 1.82 -1.23
CA SER A 105 -3.18 1.25 -2.39
C SER A 105 -4.48 2.02 -2.71
N PRO A 106 -4.69 2.44 -3.97
CA PRO A 106 -5.97 3.00 -4.39
C PRO A 106 -7.12 1.97 -4.37
N TYR A 107 -6.79 0.67 -4.38
CA TYR A 107 -7.76 -0.43 -4.32
C TYR A 107 -8.32 -0.71 -2.91
N ALA A 108 -7.98 0.12 -1.92
CA ALA A 108 -8.52 0.03 -0.57
C ALA A 108 -9.43 1.23 -0.23
N PRO A 109 -10.57 1.42 -0.94
CA PRO A 109 -11.42 2.60 -0.77
C PRO A 109 -12.02 2.70 0.63
N LEU A 110 -12.25 1.58 1.30
CA LEU A 110 -12.86 1.51 2.64
C LEU A 110 -11.86 1.57 3.80
N LEU A 111 -10.55 1.60 3.50
CA LEU A 111 -9.52 1.71 4.53
C LEU A 111 -9.70 3.01 5.34
N SER A 112 -9.84 2.90 6.65
CA SER A 112 -10.07 4.06 7.52
C SER A 112 -8.77 4.80 7.84
N ILE A 113 -8.87 6.11 7.99
CA ILE A 113 -7.75 6.98 8.41
C ILE A 113 -7.33 6.68 9.84
N GLY A 114 -8.29 6.31 10.71
CA GLY A 114 -8.02 5.92 12.09
C GLY A 114 -7.05 4.74 12.16
N LEU A 115 -7.31 3.71 11.35
CA LEU A 115 -6.46 2.52 11.26
C LEU A 115 -5.05 2.85 10.74
N LEU A 116 -4.93 3.70 9.70
CA LEU A 116 -3.63 4.14 9.20
C LEU A 116 -2.82 4.89 10.27
N LYS A 117 -3.45 5.79 11.03
CA LYS A 117 -2.79 6.51 12.13
C LYS A 117 -2.32 5.56 13.23
N GLN A 118 -3.12 4.57 13.59
CA GLN A 118 -2.74 3.55 14.57
C GLN A 118 -1.56 2.71 14.07
N ALA A 119 -1.57 2.27 12.81
CA ALA A 119 -0.49 1.52 12.20
C ALA A 119 0.83 2.30 12.15
N ILE A 120 0.79 3.60 11.76
CA ILE A 120 1.97 4.49 11.77
C ILE A 120 2.53 4.59 13.21
N LYS A 121 1.65 4.80 14.19
CA LYS A 121 2.05 4.87 15.59
C LYS A 121 2.71 3.57 16.06
N ALA A 122 2.10 2.42 15.75
CA ALA A 122 2.61 1.11 16.13
C ALA A 122 3.99 0.82 15.53
N LEU A 123 4.23 1.16 14.25
CA LEU A 123 5.56 1.01 13.66
C LEU A 123 6.58 1.94 14.29
N ASN A 124 6.20 3.20 14.57
CA ASN A 124 7.08 4.18 15.18
C ASN A 124 7.53 3.75 16.61
N GLU A 125 6.62 3.16 17.38
CA GLU A 125 6.89 2.65 18.73
C GLU A 125 7.62 1.31 18.74
N SER A 126 7.69 0.61 17.60
CA SER A 126 8.33 -0.68 17.46
C SER A 126 9.79 -0.57 16.99
N GLN A 127 10.58 -1.62 17.27
CA GLN A 127 11.93 -1.82 16.72
C GLN A 127 11.89 -2.52 15.35
N LYS A 128 10.76 -2.39 14.62
CA LYS A 128 10.55 -3.06 13.33
C LYS A 128 10.77 -2.09 12.17
N ASP A 129 11.09 -2.65 11.02
CA ASP A 129 11.44 -1.89 9.82
C ASP A 129 10.27 -1.75 8.84
N ILE A 130 9.42 -2.78 8.80
CA ILE A 130 8.27 -2.86 7.89
C ILE A 130 7.04 -3.26 8.68
N LEU A 131 5.90 -2.59 8.42
CA LEU A 131 4.59 -3.00 8.87
C LEU A 131 3.73 -3.40 7.66
N LYS A 132 3.20 -4.62 7.69
CA LYS A 132 2.25 -5.13 6.70
C LYS A 132 0.92 -5.47 7.35
N PRO A 133 -0.20 -4.99 6.81
CA PRO A 133 -1.52 -5.34 7.30
C PRO A 133 -1.85 -6.79 6.91
N VAL A 134 -2.43 -7.53 7.83
CA VAL A 134 -2.88 -8.91 7.63
C VAL A 134 -4.35 -9.05 7.98
N LYS A 135 -5.04 -9.93 7.27
CA LYS A 135 -6.39 -10.37 7.59
C LYS A 135 -6.34 -11.80 8.09
N VAL A 136 -7.10 -12.08 9.12
CA VAL A 136 -7.37 -13.47 9.54
C VAL A 136 -8.48 -14.01 8.65
N VAL A 137 -8.18 -15.05 7.91
CA VAL A 137 -9.14 -15.73 7.03
C VAL A 137 -9.35 -17.12 7.59
N GLN A 138 -10.60 -17.42 7.93
CA GLN A 138 -11.04 -18.80 8.20
C GLN A 138 -11.24 -19.49 6.86
N ARG A 139 -10.42 -20.48 6.54
CA ARG A 139 -10.64 -21.31 5.36
C ARG A 139 -11.57 -22.46 5.72
N GLN A 140 -12.69 -22.55 5.03
CA GLN A 140 -13.40 -23.80 4.90
C GLN A 140 -12.68 -24.64 3.83
N LEU A 141 -12.25 -25.83 4.22
CA LEU A 141 -11.69 -26.79 3.25
C LEU A 141 -12.85 -27.43 2.51
N PHE A 142 -12.89 -27.25 1.19
CA PHE A 142 -13.76 -27.99 0.29
C PHE A 142 -12.94 -29.10 -0.35
N ASP A 143 -13.55 -30.27 -0.56
CA ASP A 143 -12.93 -31.30 -1.38
C ASP A 143 -12.97 -30.91 -2.87
N ALA A 144 -12.37 -31.73 -3.73
CA ALA A 144 -12.32 -31.49 -5.19
C ALA A 144 -13.72 -31.48 -5.87
N ASN A 145 -14.78 -31.85 -5.16
CA ASN A 145 -16.16 -31.87 -5.63
C ASN A 145 -17.01 -30.75 -5.04
N GLU A 146 -16.38 -29.75 -4.41
CA GLU A 146 -17.07 -28.61 -3.77
C GLU A 146 -18.03 -29.02 -2.61
N ILE A 147 -17.92 -30.26 -2.12
CA ILE A 147 -18.71 -30.72 -0.99
C ILE A 147 -18.01 -30.27 0.29
N SER A 148 -18.72 -29.51 1.13
CA SER A 148 -18.15 -29.11 2.43
C SER A 148 -17.90 -30.35 3.32
N VAL A 149 -16.66 -30.53 3.75
CA VAL A 149 -16.23 -31.63 4.63
C VAL A 149 -16.75 -31.45 6.07
N ILE A 150 -17.85 -30.70 6.27
CA ILE A 150 -18.37 -30.36 7.62
C ILE A 150 -19.03 -31.55 8.33
N GLU A 151 -19.26 -32.66 7.67
CA GLU A 151 -20.14 -33.70 8.27
C GLU A 151 -19.48 -34.75 9.16
N SER A 152 -18.19 -34.76 9.39
CA SER A 152 -17.67 -35.94 10.10
C SER A 152 -16.52 -35.80 11.06
N THR A 153 -16.16 -34.62 11.53
CA THR A 153 -15.07 -34.62 12.53
C THR A 153 -15.22 -33.56 13.60
N VAL A 154 -15.63 -34.03 14.76
CA VAL A 154 -15.15 -33.54 16.04
C VAL A 154 -13.62 -33.44 15.93
N GLY A 155 -13.06 -32.25 15.71
CA GLY A 155 -11.61 -32.08 15.71
C GLY A 155 -11.00 -31.37 14.49
N VAL A 156 -11.77 -30.73 13.59
CA VAL A 156 -11.18 -29.84 12.59
C VAL A 156 -10.65 -28.59 13.30
N SER A 157 -9.35 -28.52 13.50
CA SER A 157 -8.68 -27.29 13.90
C SER A 157 -9.00 -26.23 12.85
N GLN A 158 -9.79 -25.21 13.23
CA GLN A 158 -9.97 -24.03 12.42
C GLN A 158 -8.60 -23.33 12.33
N GLU A 159 -7.84 -23.64 11.31
CA GLU A 159 -6.57 -22.95 11.08
C GLU A 159 -6.87 -21.54 10.59
N ASN A 160 -6.67 -20.60 11.47
CA ASN A 160 -6.70 -19.18 11.14
C ASN A 160 -5.47 -18.84 10.29
N HIS A 161 -5.65 -18.70 8.99
CA HIS A 161 -4.59 -18.26 8.09
C HIS A 161 -4.50 -16.73 8.08
N ARG A 162 -3.29 -16.21 8.32
CA ARG A 162 -3.01 -14.78 8.14
C ARG A 162 -2.64 -14.53 6.69
N VAL A 163 -3.45 -13.74 6.01
CA VAL A 163 -3.23 -13.34 4.61
C VAL A 163 -2.86 -11.86 4.57
N GLU A 164 -1.76 -11.53 3.87
CA GLU A 164 -1.34 -10.14 3.68
C GLU A 164 -2.44 -9.35 2.95
N SER A 165 -2.88 -8.25 3.57
CA SER A 165 -3.76 -7.29 2.92
C SER A 165 -2.91 -6.30 2.14
N LYS A 166 -3.14 -6.18 0.83
CA LYS A 166 -2.43 -5.23 -0.04
C LYS A 166 -2.98 -3.79 0.08
N ALA A 167 -3.69 -3.47 1.16
CA ALA A 167 -4.31 -2.16 1.33
C ALA A 167 -3.27 -1.04 1.54
N PHE A 168 -2.22 -1.32 2.28
CA PHE A 168 -1.10 -0.42 2.50
C PHE A 168 0.13 -1.19 2.99
N THR A 169 1.29 -0.54 2.96
CA THR A 169 2.51 -1.01 3.63
C THR A 169 3.23 0.21 4.18
N ILE A 170 3.73 0.12 5.40
CA ILE A 170 4.55 1.19 5.99
C ILE A 170 5.95 0.64 6.21
N MET A 171 6.97 1.41 5.86
CA MET A 171 8.36 1.02 6.07
C MET A 171 9.23 2.20 6.46
N ARG A 172 10.35 1.93 7.15
CA ARG A 172 11.38 2.92 7.38
C ARG A 172 12.09 3.25 6.07
N SER A 173 12.46 4.51 5.87
CA SER A 173 12.98 5.00 4.58
C SER A 173 14.26 4.27 4.14
N HIS A 174 15.13 3.86 5.10
CA HIS A 174 16.35 3.14 4.77
C HIS A 174 16.10 1.78 4.08
N VAL A 175 14.94 1.15 4.30
CA VAL A 175 14.60 -0.17 3.74
C VAL A 175 14.54 -0.15 2.22
N ILE A 176 14.09 0.96 1.62
CA ILE A 176 14.04 1.06 0.14
C ILE A 176 15.44 0.97 -0.48
N PHE A 177 16.45 1.46 0.23
CA PHE A 177 17.79 1.61 -0.29
C PHE A 177 18.71 0.44 0.07
N ASN A 178 18.46 -0.23 1.20
CA ASN A 178 19.26 -1.33 1.72
C ASN A 178 18.65 -2.69 1.35
N ARG A 179 18.53 -2.98 0.04
CA ARG A 179 17.91 -4.23 -0.47
C ARG A 179 18.66 -5.52 -0.14
N SER A 180 19.94 -5.41 0.27
CA SER A 180 20.79 -6.56 0.59
C SER A 180 20.72 -7.01 2.05
N GLU A 181 19.99 -6.31 2.91
CA GLU A 181 19.88 -6.71 4.31
C GLU A 181 18.88 -7.85 4.48
N ASN A 182 19.39 -9.08 4.63
CA ASN A 182 18.63 -10.29 4.91
C ASN A 182 17.94 -10.29 6.29
N ASN A 183 18.00 -9.20 7.06
CA ASN A 183 17.57 -9.12 8.45
C ASN A 183 16.46 -8.08 8.69
N LEU A 184 15.62 -7.78 7.71
CA LEU A 184 14.50 -6.85 7.89
C LEU A 184 13.48 -7.37 8.91
N LYS A 185 13.19 -6.56 9.92
CA LYS A 185 12.25 -6.91 10.98
C LYS A 185 10.83 -6.53 10.58
N LEU A 186 9.98 -7.54 10.37
CA LEU A 186 8.59 -7.38 9.98
C LEU A 186 7.67 -7.27 11.20
N LEU A 187 6.73 -6.32 11.15
CA LEU A 187 5.57 -6.20 12.03
C LEU A 187 4.30 -6.55 11.22
N THR A 188 3.57 -7.55 11.64
CA THR A 188 2.24 -7.83 11.10
C THR A 188 1.17 -7.08 11.90
N TRP A 189 0.24 -6.45 11.20
CA TRP A 189 -0.84 -5.65 11.78
C TRP A 189 -2.19 -6.17 11.33
N GLU A 190 -3.02 -6.62 12.26
CA GLU A 190 -4.33 -7.17 11.96
C GLU A 190 -5.33 -6.05 11.60
N VAL A 191 -6.06 -6.21 10.46
CA VAL A 191 -6.99 -5.23 9.89
C VAL A 191 -8.36 -5.83 9.55
#